data_059d6d1621c2d5dad1a1b36f3a3756ba
#
_entry.id   059d6d1621c2d5dad1a1b36f3a3756ba
#
_cell.length_a   1.000
_cell.length_b   1.000
_cell.length_c   1.000
_cell.angle_alpha   90.00
_cell.angle_beta   90.00
_cell.angle_gamma   90.00
#
_symmetry.space_group_name_H-M   'P 1'
#
loop_
_entity.id
_entity.type
_entity.pdbx_description
1 polymer ?
#
loop_
_entity_poly.entity_id
_entity_poly.type
_entity_poly.pdbx_seq_one_letter_code
_entity_poly.pdbx_strand_id
1 'polypeptide(L)'
;RRQRQMCIRDRWITDQGFGHRKVNYKLRDWVFSRQRYWGEPIPLVYCEHCGWVPVAEQELPVKLPEIRNYMQTDSGESPLVNVPEWVNTTCPNCGAPAKRETDTMPQWAGSSWYFIRYCDPHNDQEFISKEAMDYWLPVDWYNGGMEHTTLHLLYSRFWHKFLYDIGAISCSEPYIKPVSYTHLRAHETRHD
;
A
#
# COMPACT_ATOMS: atom_id res chain seq x y z
N ARG A 1 10.74 35.08 -20.06
CA ARG A 1 10.69 36.32 -19.24
C ARG A 1 9.80 36.16 -17.99
N ARG A 2 8.59 35.63 -18.06
CA ARG A 2 7.68 35.44 -16.89
C ARG A 2 8.30 34.56 -15.77
N GLN A 3 8.91 33.46 -16.12
CA GLN A 3 9.49 32.51 -15.15
C GLN A 3 10.66 33.14 -14.37
N ARG A 4 11.48 33.98 -15.03
CA ARG A 4 12.60 34.68 -14.40
C ARG A 4 12.12 35.76 -13.39
N GLN A 5 11.02 36.42 -13.68
CA GLN A 5 10.41 37.41 -12.76
C GLN A 5 9.78 36.74 -11.52
N MET A 6 9.16 35.55 -11.67
CA MET A 6 8.65 34.78 -10.54
C MET A 6 9.77 34.39 -9.59
N CYS A 7 10.89 33.84 -10.09
CA CYS A 7 12.01 33.45 -9.25
C CYS A 7 12.63 34.62 -8.47
N ILE A 8 12.64 35.83 -9.04
CA ILE A 8 13.15 37.03 -8.35
C ILE A 8 12.21 37.42 -7.21
N ARG A 9 10.89 37.39 -7.43
CA ARG A 9 9.89 37.69 -6.39
C ARG A 9 9.94 36.67 -5.26
N ASP A 10 10.01 35.39 -5.58
CA ASP A 10 10.05 34.31 -4.59
C ASP A 10 11.28 34.46 -3.69
N ARG A 11 12.43 34.78 -4.30
CA ARG A 11 13.67 35.03 -3.53
C ARG A 11 13.51 36.25 -2.64
N TRP A 12 13.05 37.36 -3.16
CA TRP A 12 12.87 38.58 -2.38
C TRP A 12 11.90 38.40 -1.20
N ILE A 13 10.75 37.70 -1.41
CA ILE A 13 9.78 37.38 -0.36
C ILE A 13 10.42 36.54 0.74
N THR A 14 11.25 35.56 0.35
CA THR A 14 11.95 34.69 1.30
C THR A 14 13.04 35.46 2.06
N ASP A 15 13.81 36.29 1.40
CA ASP A 15 14.89 37.08 1.98
C ASP A 15 14.37 38.13 2.96
N GLN A 16 13.19 38.69 2.72
CA GLN A 16 12.52 39.64 3.62
C GLN A 16 11.72 38.95 4.74
N GLY A 17 11.65 37.64 4.78
CA GLY A 17 10.91 36.89 5.81
C GLY A 17 9.38 37.00 5.70
N PHE A 18 8.84 37.52 4.58
CA PHE A 18 7.40 37.63 4.37
C PHE A 18 6.74 36.33 3.92
N GLY A 19 7.52 35.32 3.60
CA GLY A 19 7.02 34.01 3.21
C GLY A 19 8.15 33.02 2.94
N HIS A 20 7.78 31.78 2.65
CA HIS A 20 8.73 30.71 2.31
C HIS A 20 8.25 29.94 1.09
N ARG A 21 9.19 29.33 0.40
CA ARG A 21 8.88 28.45 -0.73
C ARG A 21 8.16 27.20 -0.23
N LYS A 22 6.97 26.94 -0.78
CA LYS A 22 6.21 25.72 -0.52
C LYS A 22 6.06 24.89 -1.78
N VAL A 23 6.36 23.62 -1.69
CA VAL A 23 6.10 22.65 -2.77
C VAL A 23 4.75 21.99 -2.52
N ASN A 24 3.84 22.12 -3.47
CA ASN A 24 2.54 21.42 -3.44
C ASN A 24 2.55 20.33 -4.49
N TYR A 25 2.20 19.13 -4.07
CA TYR A 25 2.05 17.97 -4.97
C TYR A 25 0.62 17.90 -5.46
N LYS A 26 0.43 17.60 -6.75
CA LYS A 26 -0.90 17.37 -7.34
C LYS A 26 -1.41 15.96 -7.16
N LEU A 27 -0.53 15.03 -6.78
CA LEU A 27 -0.91 13.66 -6.47
C LEU A 27 -1.79 13.66 -5.22
N ARG A 28 -2.94 12.99 -5.30
CA ARG A 28 -3.82 12.81 -4.13
C ARG A 28 -3.24 11.74 -3.23
N ASP A 29 -3.50 11.88 -1.93
CA ASP A 29 -3.14 10.86 -0.96
C ASP A 29 -3.88 9.55 -1.28
N TRP A 30 -3.19 8.44 -1.13
CA TRP A 30 -3.81 7.15 -1.24
C TRP A 30 -4.54 6.83 0.07
N VAL A 31 -5.87 6.76 0.00
CA VAL A 31 -6.67 6.31 1.13
C VAL A 31 -6.45 4.80 1.30
N PHE A 32 -5.69 4.46 2.33
CA PHE A 32 -5.18 3.11 2.54
C PHE A 32 -6.15 2.21 3.29
N SER A 33 -7.01 2.75 4.14
CA SER A 33 -8.00 2.00 4.92
C SER A 33 -9.36 1.94 4.23
N ARG A 34 -10.05 0.81 4.38
CA ARG A 34 -11.39 0.56 3.83
C ARG A 34 -12.29 -0.07 4.89
N GLN A 35 -13.51 0.43 5.00
CA GLN A 35 -14.57 -0.09 5.85
C GLN A 35 -15.26 -1.28 5.16
N ARG A 36 -14.48 -2.32 4.87
CA ARG A 36 -14.92 -3.53 4.15
C ARG A 36 -14.33 -4.76 4.81
N TYR A 37 -15.04 -5.89 4.69
CA TYR A 37 -14.51 -7.17 5.16
C TYR A 37 -13.36 -7.68 4.28
N TRP A 38 -13.58 -7.67 2.95
CA TRP A 38 -12.60 -8.22 1.99
C TRP A 38 -11.42 -7.26 1.78
N GLY A 39 -10.27 -7.67 2.28
CA GLY A 39 -9.00 -6.98 2.21
C GLY A 39 -8.02 -7.55 3.23
N GLU A 40 -6.77 -7.18 3.15
CA GLU A 40 -5.77 -7.56 4.14
C GLU A 40 -6.01 -6.78 5.44
N PRO A 41 -6.10 -7.45 6.61
CA PRO A 41 -6.20 -6.75 7.90
C PRO A 41 -5.00 -5.84 8.14
N ILE A 42 -5.24 -4.67 8.69
CA ILE A 42 -4.17 -3.76 9.11
C ILE A 42 -3.64 -4.26 10.46
N PRO A 43 -2.34 -4.61 10.57
CA PRO A 43 -1.78 -5.24 11.77
C PRO A 43 -1.49 -4.21 12.87
N LEU A 44 -2.52 -3.47 13.28
CA LEU A 44 -2.45 -2.46 14.33
C LEU A 44 -3.51 -2.71 15.40
N VAL A 45 -3.18 -2.33 16.63
CA VAL A 45 -4.13 -2.28 17.74
C VAL A 45 -4.08 -0.89 18.38
N TYR A 46 -5.24 -0.39 18.78
CA TYR A 46 -5.35 0.87 19.51
C TYR A 46 -5.47 0.61 21.01
N CYS A 47 -4.57 1.22 21.75
CA CYS A 47 -4.55 1.20 23.22
C CYS A 47 -4.72 2.62 23.76
N GLU A 48 -5.57 2.82 24.76
CA GLU A 48 -5.78 4.14 25.33
C GLU A 48 -4.51 4.76 25.97
N HIS A 49 -3.58 3.90 26.43
CA HIS A 49 -2.34 4.37 27.04
C HIS A 49 -1.19 4.56 26.04
N CYS A 50 -1.09 3.67 25.03
CA CYS A 50 0.04 3.63 24.09
C CYS A 50 -0.28 4.22 22.72
N GLY A 51 -1.57 4.50 22.42
CA GLY A 51 -2.04 4.85 21.09
C GLY A 51 -2.01 3.65 20.14
N TRP A 52 -1.72 3.90 18.87
CA TRP A 52 -1.58 2.85 17.86
C TRP A 52 -0.27 2.07 18.04
N VAL A 53 -0.37 0.76 18.17
CA VAL A 53 0.74 -0.17 18.38
C VAL A 53 0.66 -1.28 17.32
N PRO A 54 1.78 -1.65 16.67
CA PRO A 54 1.79 -2.79 15.76
C PRO A 54 1.50 -4.10 16.51
N VAL A 55 0.81 -5.03 15.85
CA VAL A 55 0.62 -6.40 16.35
C VAL A 55 2.00 -7.08 16.46
N ALA A 56 2.18 -7.89 17.49
CA ALA A 56 3.44 -8.61 17.70
C ALA A 56 3.71 -9.58 16.51
N GLU A 57 4.97 -9.71 16.10
CA GLU A 57 5.36 -10.55 14.96
C GLU A 57 4.89 -12.00 15.10
N GLN A 58 4.87 -12.53 16.32
CA GLN A 58 4.43 -13.89 16.62
C GLN A 58 2.93 -14.11 16.39
N GLU A 59 2.14 -13.02 16.35
CA GLU A 59 0.70 -13.06 16.08
C GLU A 59 0.36 -12.85 14.59
N LEU A 60 1.36 -12.67 13.74
CA LEU A 60 1.18 -12.56 12.30
C LEU A 60 1.09 -13.93 11.65
N PRO A 61 0.32 -14.08 10.58
CA PRO A 61 -0.57 -13.07 9.97
C PRO A 61 -1.87 -12.86 10.76
N VAL A 62 -2.35 -11.63 10.82
CA VAL A 62 -3.69 -11.35 11.33
C VAL A 62 -4.72 -11.94 10.38
N LYS A 63 -5.50 -12.91 10.83
CA LYS A 63 -6.53 -13.56 10.02
C LYS A 63 -7.89 -12.92 10.25
N LEU A 64 -8.65 -12.78 9.16
CA LEU A 64 -10.05 -12.34 9.24
C LEU A 64 -10.92 -13.42 9.94
N PRO A 65 -11.86 -13.02 10.82
CA PRO A 65 -12.80 -13.96 11.40
C PRO A 65 -13.87 -14.37 10.38
N GLU A 66 -14.40 -15.56 10.49
CA GLU A 66 -15.56 -15.95 9.69
C GLU A 66 -16.81 -15.18 10.15
N ILE A 67 -17.44 -14.46 9.23
CA ILE A 67 -18.67 -13.71 9.51
C ILE A 67 -19.75 -14.06 8.50
N ARG A 68 -21.01 -13.91 8.91
CA ARG A 68 -22.17 -14.19 8.05
C ARG A 68 -22.65 -12.95 7.28
N ASN A 69 -22.43 -11.76 7.84
CA ASN A 69 -22.87 -10.50 7.26
C ASN A 69 -21.64 -9.64 6.90
N TYR A 70 -21.48 -9.37 5.62
CA TYR A 70 -20.36 -8.59 5.04
C TYR A 70 -20.73 -7.12 4.75
N MET A 71 -21.96 -6.73 5.07
CA MET A 71 -22.41 -5.34 4.83
C MET A 71 -21.81 -4.41 5.88
N GLN A 72 -21.50 -3.20 5.45
CA GLN A 72 -21.11 -2.13 6.35
C GLN A 72 -22.23 -1.88 7.37
N THR A 73 -21.84 -1.37 8.53
CA THR A 73 -22.79 -0.92 9.54
C THR A 73 -23.57 0.30 9.07
N ASP A 74 -24.70 0.60 9.70
CA ASP A 74 -25.47 1.80 9.40
C ASP A 74 -24.69 3.10 9.69
N SER A 75 -23.69 3.02 10.57
CA SER A 75 -22.73 4.12 10.86
C SER A 75 -21.63 4.26 9.80
N GLY A 76 -21.55 3.36 8.82
CA GLY A 76 -20.51 3.33 7.79
C GLY A 76 -19.19 2.70 8.23
N GLU A 77 -19.16 2.08 9.43
CA GLU A 77 -17.99 1.36 9.93
C GLU A 77 -17.85 -0.03 9.28
N SER A 78 -16.68 -0.62 9.41
CA SER A 78 -16.39 -1.97 8.93
C SER A 78 -17.31 -3.01 9.59
N PRO A 79 -17.76 -4.05 8.86
CA PRO A 79 -18.52 -5.15 9.46
C PRO A 79 -17.75 -5.88 10.57
N LEU A 80 -16.44 -5.78 10.62
CA LEU A 80 -15.59 -6.37 11.65
C LEU A 80 -15.84 -5.78 13.05
N VAL A 81 -16.33 -4.54 13.14
CA VAL A 81 -16.71 -3.92 14.43
C VAL A 81 -17.75 -4.77 15.20
N ASN A 82 -18.59 -5.51 14.48
CA ASN A 82 -19.61 -6.36 15.04
C ASN A 82 -19.10 -7.74 15.54
N VAL A 83 -17.78 -7.95 15.57
CA VAL A 83 -17.13 -9.19 16.03
C VAL A 83 -16.27 -8.90 17.28
N PRO A 84 -16.88 -8.73 18.46
CA PRO A 84 -16.16 -8.31 19.68
C PRO A 84 -15.01 -9.25 20.06
N GLU A 85 -15.15 -10.54 19.83
CA GLU A 85 -14.13 -11.57 20.11
C GLU A 85 -12.89 -11.43 19.23
N TRP A 86 -13.01 -10.82 18.05
CA TRP A 86 -11.88 -10.51 17.18
C TRP A 86 -11.32 -9.12 17.43
N VAL A 87 -12.19 -8.14 17.70
CA VAL A 87 -11.82 -6.73 17.90
C VAL A 87 -11.07 -6.55 19.22
N ASN A 88 -11.59 -7.13 20.31
CA ASN A 88 -10.99 -6.95 21.63
C ASN A 88 -9.75 -7.81 21.79
N THR A 89 -8.67 -7.17 22.20
CA THR A 89 -7.35 -7.80 22.36
C THR A 89 -6.59 -7.13 23.50
N THR A 90 -5.35 -7.54 23.70
CA THR A 90 -4.43 -6.92 24.65
C THR A 90 -3.36 -6.13 23.91
N CYS A 91 -2.94 -5.03 24.48
CA CYS A 91 -1.86 -4.21 23.92
C CYS A 91 -0.52 -4.97 24.00
N PRO A 92 0.19 -5.17 22.87
CA PRO A 92 1.49 -5.86 22.89
C PRO A 92 2.57 -5.13 23.72
N ASN A 93 2.40 -3.81 23.90
CA ASN A 93 3.38 -2.98 24.58
C ASN A 93 3.18 -2.91 26.10
N CYS A 94 1.94 -2.74 26.57
CA CYS A 94 1.67 -2.54 28.01
C CYS A 94 0.74 -3.58 28.63
N GLY A 95 0.18 -4.52 27.87
CA GLY A 95 -0.73 -5.55 28.35
C GLY A 95 -2.14 -5.07 28.71
N ALA A 96 -2.43 -3.78 28.56
CA ALA A 96 -3.77 -3.24 28.83
C ALA A 96 -4.78 -3.67 27.74
N PRO A 97 -6.10 -3.61 28.04
CA PRO A 97 -7.12 -3.82 27.01
C PRO A 97 -6.92 -2.91 25.82
N ALA A 98 -7.04 -3.46 24.63
CA ALA A 98 -6.87 -2.76 23.36
C ALA A 98 -7.86 -3.26 22.31
N LYS A 99 -8.00 -2.54 21.20
CA LYS A 99 -8.88 -2.90 20.10
C LYS A 99 -8.08 -3.04 18.81
N ARG A 100 -8.32 -4.11 18.05
CA ARG A 100 -7.76 -4.27 16.71
C ARG A 100 -8.34 -3.22 15.77
N GLU A 101 -7.51 -2.78 14.80
CA GLU A 101 -8.01 -2.03 13.66
C GLU A 101 -9.03 -2.86 12.88
N THR A 102 -10.18 -2.29 12.59
CA THR A 102 -11.30 -2.97 11.92
C THR A 102 -11.37 -2.67 10.43
N ASP A 103 -10.65 -1.65 9.97
CA ASP A 103 -10.50 -1.38 8.55
C ASP A 103 -9.56 -2.40 7.92
N THR A 104 -9.76 -2.65 6.65
CA THR A 104 -8.85 -3.50 5.85
C THR A 104 -8.12 -2.67 4.81
N MET A 105 -6.97 -3.15 4.35
CA MET A 105 -6.25 -2.55 3.24
C MET A 105 -7.00 -2.80 1.93
N PRO A 106 -6.93 -1.87 0.95
CA PRO A 106 -7.50 -2.12 -0.37
C PRO A 106 -6.74 -3.25 -1.06
N GLN A 107 -7.40 -3.98 -1.95
CA GLN A 107 -6.78 -5.06 -2.73
C GLN A 107 -5.50 -4.65 -3.47
N TRP A 108 -5.34 -3.36 -3.76
CA TRP A 108 -4.11 -2.81 -4.35
C TRP A 108 -2.90 -2.87 -3.42
N ALA A 109 -3.09 -3.05 -2.12
CA ALA A 109 -1.99 -3.24 -1.18
C ALA A 109 -1.31 -4.59 -1.43
N GLY A 110 -2.05 -5.69 -1.37
CA GLY A 110 -1.54 -7.03 -1.64
C GLY A 110 -1.07 -7.21 -3.07
N SER A 111 -1.85 -6.75 -4.06
CA SER A 111 -1.48 -6.88 -5.47
C SER A 111 -0.31 -5.99 -5.90
N SER A 112 0.14 -5.07 -5.06
CA SER A 112 1.27 -4.19 -5.38
C SER A 112 2.63 -4.87 -5.36
N TRP A 113 2.76 -5.99 -4.68
CA TRP A 113 4.04 -6.67 -4.50
C TRP A 113 4.04 -8.15 -4.93
N TYR A 114 2.95 -8.66 -5.51
CA TYR A 114 2.80 -10.06 -5.89
C TYR A 114 3.93 -10.57 -6.78
N PHE A 115 4.44 -9.76 -7.71
CA PHE A 115 5.51 -10.11 -8.64
C PHE A 115 6.83 -10.39 -7.92
N ILE A 116 7.07 -9.77 -6.78
CA ILE A 116 8.23 -10.05 -5.93
C ILE A 116 8.08 -11.45 -5.33
N ARG A 117 6.90 -11.77 -4.78
CA ARG A 117 6.62 -13.08 -4.19
C ARG A 117 6.67 -14.21 -5.21
N TYR A 118 6.33 -13.95 -6.48
CA TYR A 118 6.43 -14.93 -7.55
C TYR A 118 7.86 -15.38 -7.85
N CYS A 119 8.85 -14.56 -7.52
CA CYS A 119 10.25 -14.94 -7.67
C CYS A 119 10.70 -16.01 -6.67
N ASP A 120 10.02 -16.11 -5.52
CA ASP A 120 10.36 -17.05 -4.44
C ASP A 120 9.10 -17.51 -3.67
N PRO A 121 8.18 -18.26 -4.34
CA PRO A 121 6.84 -18.51 -3.83
C PRO A 121 6.80 -19.50 -2.65
N HIS A 122 7.82 -20.31 -2.48
CA HIS A 122 7.89 -21.37 -1.46
C HIS A 122 8.75 -20.99 -0.24
N ASN A 123 9.28 -19.78 -0.21
CA ASN A 123 10.04 -19.29 0.92
C ASN A 123 9.10 -18.91 2.07
N ASP A 124 9.20 -19.61 3.18
CA ASP A 124 8.39 -19.40 4.39
C ASP A 124 9.15 -18.61 5.49
N GLN A 125 10.41 -18.28 5.24
CA GLN A 125 11.25 -17.52 6.18
C GLN A 125 11.31 -16.03 5.84
N GLU A 126 11.34 -15.71 4.54
CA GLU A 126 11.48 -14.35 4.03
C GLU A 126 10.47 -14.12 2.91
N PHE A 127 10.15 -12.86 2.63
CA PHE A 127 9.23 -12.56 1.52
C PHE A 127 9.87 -12.79 0.14
N ILE A 128 11.20 -12.76 0.06
CA ILE A 128 12.05 -13.16 -1.07
C ILE A 128 13.48 -13.37 -0.57
N SER A 129 14.15 -14.43 -1.00
CA SER A 129 15.56 -14.64 -0.72
C SER A 129 16.46 -13.68 -1.48
N LYS A 130 17.64 -13.41 -0.95
CA LYS A 130 18.60 -12.52 -1.61
C LYS A 130 19.00 -13.02 -3.00
N GLU A 131 19.21 -14.32 -3.16
CA GLU A 131 19.56 -14.96 -4.43
C GLU A 131 18.47 -14.79 -5.48
N ALA A 132 17.19 -15.01 -5.12
CA ALA A 132 16.07 -14.84 -6.02
C ALA A 132 15.88 -13.34 -6.38
N MET A 133 16.08 -12.45 -5.41
CA MET A 133 16.01 -11.00 -5.60
C MET A 133 17.07 -10.53 -6.61
N ASP A 134 18.33 -10.89 -6.39
CA ASP A 134 19.46 -10.44 -7.23
C ASP A 134 19.37 -11.01 -8.65
N TYR A 135 18.69 -12.16 -8.84
CA TYR A 135 18.51 -12.78 -10.13
C TYR A 135 17.29 -12.26 -10.91
N TRP A 136 16.13 -12.08 -10.25
CA TRP A 136 14.87 -11.79 -10.91
C TRP A 136 14.49 -10.30 -10.92
N LEU A 137 15.06 -9.47 -10.05
CA LEU A 137 14.73 -8.06 -9.95
C LEU A 137 15.88 -7.15 -10.44
N PRO A 138 15.56 -6.00 -11.06
CA PRO A 138 14.21 -5.55 -11.47
C PRO A 138 13.66 -6.39 -12.62
N VAL A 139 12.33 -6.48 -12.73
CA VAL A 139 11.66 -7.22 -13.80
C VAL A 139 11.98 -6.62 -15.17
N ASP A 140 12.49 -7.41 -16.11
CA ASP A 140 12.95 -6.92 -17.43
C ASP A 140 11.82 -6.37 -18.30
N TRP A 141 10.68 -7.08 -18.31
CA TRP A 141 9.55 -6.74 -19.14
C TRP A 141 8.23 -6.96 -18.40
N TYR A 142 7.46 -5.90 -18.22
CA TYR A 142 6.21 -5.92 -17.47
C TYR A 142 5.04 -5.43 -18.33
N ASN A 143 4.16 -6.34 -18.73
CA ASN A 143 3.00 -6.05 -19.58
C ASN A 143 1.75 -5.83 -18.75
N GLY A 144 1.02 -4.75 -19.04
CA GLY A 144 -0.24 -4.45 -18.41
C GLY A 144 -1.16 -3.59 -19.27
N GLY A 145 -2.45 -3.57 -18.92
CA GLY A 145 -3.41 -2.66 -19.54
C GLY A 145 -3.08 -1.20 -19.22
N MET A 146 -3.50 -0.29 -20.09
CA MET A 146 -3.23 1.14 -19.93
C MET A 146 -3.85 1.72 -18.65
N GLU A 147 -4.95 1.17 -18.17
CA GLU A 147 -5.58 1.54 -16.89
C GLU A 147 -4.65 1.40 -15.69
N HIS A 148 -3.70 0.46 -15.77
CA HIS A 148 -2.76 0.20 -14.67
C HIS A 148 -1.65 1.24 -14.55
N THR A 149 -1.48 2.14 -15.51
CA THR A 149 -0.51 3.24 -15.40
C THR A 149 -0.81 4.16 -14.23
N THR A 150 -2.08 4.33 -13.89
CA THR A 150 -2.55 5.14 -12.74
C THR A 150 -3.05 4.30 -11.57
N LEU A 151 -3.03 2.98 -11.67
CA LEU A 151 -3.47 2.04 -10.66
C LEU A 151 -2.31 1.16 -10.20
N HIS A 152 -2.23 -0.07 -10.70
CA HIS A 152 -1.25 -1.06 -10.24
C HIS A 152 0.20 -0.59 -10.38
N LEU A 153 0.60 -0.02 -11.53
CA LEU A 153 1.98 0.43 -11.74
C LEU A 153 2.39 1.55 -10.78
N LEU A 154 1.46 2.44 -10.45
CA LEU A 154 1.70 3.50 -9.48
C LEU A 154 1.90 2.93 -8.08
N TYR A 155 0.99 2.06 -7.63
CA TYR A 155 1.03 1.49 -6.28
C TYR A 155 2.19 0.51 -6.09
N SER A 156 2.46 -0.34 -7.08
CA SER A 156 3.57 -1.29 -7.02
C SER A 156 4.92 -0.58 -6.99
N ARG A 157 5.08 0.51 -7.75
CA ARG A 157 6.28 1.34 -7.68
C ARG A 157 6.43 2.05 -6.33
N PHE A 158 5.33 2.52 -5.74
CA PHE A 158 5.33 3.11 -4.40
C PHE A 158 5.81 2.09 -3.34
N TRP A 159 5.21 0.89 -3.32
CA TRP A 159 5.60 -0.19 -2.43
C TRP A 159 7.05 -0.61 -2.62
N HIS A 160 7.48 -0.75 -3.87
CA HIS A 160 8.85 -1.14 -4.19
C HIS A 160 9.86 -0.12 -3.68
N LYS A 161 9.59 1.18 -3.87
CA LYS A 161 10.44 2.25 -3.35
C LYS A 161 10.50 2.27 -1.83
N PHE A 162 9.38 2.06 -1.17
CA PHE A 162 9.34 1.94 0.27
C PHE A 162 10.20 0.75 0.76
N LEU A 163 10.06 -0.41 0.13
CA LEU A 163 10.87 -1.59 0.46
C LEU A 163 12.36 -1.36 0.20
N TYR A 164 12.70 -0.60 -0.84
CA TYR A 164 14.07 -0.18 -1.12
C TYR A 164 14.59 0.78 -0.03
N ASP A 165 13.80 1.76 0.38
CA ASP A 165 14.20 2.76 1.38
C ASP A 165 14.46 2.12 2.76
N ILE A 166 13.75 1.06 3.11
CA ILE A 166 13.99 0.27 4.35
C ILE A 166 15.05 -0.83 4.19
N GLY A 167 15.65 -0.96 3.00
CA GLY A 167 16.71 -1.94 2.73
C GLY A 167 16.22 -3.38 2.50
N ALA A 168 14.92 -3.59 2.32
CA ALA A 168 14.33 -4.92 2.10
C ALA A 168 14.49 -5.41 0.64
N ILE A 169 14.72 -4.50 -0.31
CA ILE A 169 14.97 -4.80 -1.72
C ILE A 169 16.24 -4.09 -2.20
N SER A 170 17.01 -4.75 -3.07
CA SER A 170 18.31 -4.25 -3.55
C SER A 170 18.23 -3.22 -4.68
N CYS A 171 17.14 -3.20 -5.47
CA CYS A 171 16.98 -2.32 -6.61
C CYS A 171 15.93 -1.23 -6.36
N SER A 172 16.18 -0.01 -6.87
CA SER A 172 15.32 1.16 -6.60
C SER A 172 14.07 1.25 -7.48
N GLU A 173 13.99 0.48 -8.57
CA GLU A 173 12.85 0.47 -9.50
C GLU A 173 12.39 -0.98 -9.74
N PRO A 174 11.06 -1.22 -9.78
CA PRO A 174 10.51 -2.57 -9.93
C PRO A 174 10.67 -3.15 -11.35
N TYR A 175 10.66 -2.31 -12.36
CA TYR A 175 10.60 -2.71 -13.77
C TYR A 175 11.62 -1.95 -14.61
N ILE A 176 12.29 -2.65 -15.53
CA ILE A 176 13.15 -2.03 -16.53
C ILE A 176 12.28 -1.46 -17.66
N LYS A 177 11.32 -2.25 -18.15
CA LYS A 177 10.46 -1.87 -19.27
C LYS A 177 8.99 -2.19 -19.00
N PRO A 178 8.23 -1.26 -18.40
CA PRO A 178 6.78 -1.39 -18.36
C PRO A 178 6.19 -1.11 -19.76
N VAL A 179 5.33 -1.99 -20.23
CA VAL A 179 4.64 -1.88 -21.53
C VAL A 179 3.13 -1.90 -21.30
N SER A 180 2.48 -0.85 -21.77
CA SER A 180 1.02 -0.79 -21.76
C SER A 180 0.48 -1.19 -23.13
N TYR A 181 -0.45 -2.14 -23.15
CA TYR A 181 -1.14 -2.54 -24.37
C TYR A 181 -2.53 -1.91 -24.44
N THR A 182 -2.88 -1.40 -25.63
CA THR A 182 -4.17 -0.79 -25.90
C THR A 182 -5.14 -1.72 -26.64
N HIS A 183 -4.73 -2.93 -27.06
CA HIS A 183 -5.40 -3.69 -28.11
C HIS A 183 -5.63 -5.18 -27.83
N LEU A 184 -5.68 -5.66 -26.61
CA LEU A 184 -6.07 -7.06 -26.36
C LEU A 184 -7.61 -7.31 -26.35
N ARG A 185 -8.43 -6.31 -26.66
CA ARG A 185 -9.87 -6.50 -26.91
C ARG A 185 -10.23 -6.91 -28.35
N ALA A 186 -9.26 -7.09 -29.23
CA ALA A 186 -9.53 -7.17 -30.66
C ALA A 186 -9.80 -8.57 -31.22
N HIS A 187 -9.77 -9.62 -30.42
CA HIS A 187 -10.11 -10.98 -30.86
C HIS A 187 -11.05 -11.68 -29.88
N GLU A 188 -12.14 -11.04 -29.52
CA GLU A 188 -13.35 -11.83 -29.28
C GLU A 188 -13.75 -12.38 -30.66
N THR A 189 -13.45 -13.66 -30.86
CA THR A 189 -14.01 -14.40 -31.98
C THR A 189 -15.52 -14.24 -31.93
N ARG A 190 -16.06 -13.47 -32.84
CA ARG A 190 -17.46 -13.57 -33.21
C ARG A 190 -17.69 -15.00 -33.64
N HIS A 191 -18.31 -15.78 -32.79
CA HIS A 191 -18.99 -16.98 -33.20
C HIS A 191 -20.33 -16.52 -33.82
N ASP A 192 -20.37 -16.49 -35.14
CA ASP A 192 -21.60 -16.48 -35.91
C ASP A 192 -22.28 -17.83 -35.75
#